data_c655969a1f558d1f2a4f1dc22e5edbff
#
_entry.id   c655969a1f558d1f2a4f1dc22e5edbff
#
_cell.length_a   1.000
_cell.length_b   1.000
_cell.length_c   1.000
_cell.angle_alpha   90.00
_cell.angle_beta   90.00
_cell.angle_gamma   90.00
#
_symmetry.space_group_name_H-M   'P 1'
#
loop_
_entity.id
_entity.type
_entity.pdbx_description
1 polymer ?
#
loop_
_entity_poly.entity_id
_entity_poly.type
_entity_poly.pdbx_seq_one_letter_code
_entity_poly.pdbx_strand_id
1 'polypeptide(L)'
;NLSSEELSQSFLRGVFLSCGSVSDPMKSYHLEFCVPHKNLSQDLCKILSEITECTLIPKTVVRSGSYIVYFKESEQICDLLTYIGSPIRSMEIMGTKAIKQVRNNVNRRINGEVANIGKIATASAKQLSAIEHIKKTVGIDSLPEDLREIAYLRLENPDMSLRDLGQNLSTPISRSGANHRMQRLLEYAGTEVKTNGK
;
A
#
# COMPACT_ATOMS: atom_id res chain seq x y z
N ASN A 1 1.53 32.66 -35.30
CA ASN A 1 0.15 32.47 -34.81
C ASN A 1 -0.23 31.00 -34.97
N LEU A 2 -0.17 30.26 -33.90
CA LEU A 2 -0.69 28.87 -33.83
C LEU A 2 -2.21 28.95 -33.66
N SER A 3 -2.91 29.22 -34.77
CA SER A 3 -4.36 29.45 -34.73
C SER A 3 -5.20 28.21 -35.00
N SER A 4 -4.57 27.09 -35.33
CA SER A 4 -5.27 25.80 -35.51
C SER A 4 -4.64 24.72 -34.62
N GLU A 5 -5.45 23.81 -34.21
CA GLU A 5 -5.06 22.64 -33.39
C GLU A 5 -3.94 21.83 -34.07
N GLU A 6 -4.06 21.56 -35.38
CA GLU A 6 -3.06 20.82 -36.13
C GLU A 6 -1.69 21.50 -36.14
N LEU A 7 -1.63 22.84 -36.13
CA LEU A 7 -0.39 23.59 -36.03
C LEU A 7 0.20 23.46 -34.62
N SER A 8 -0.61 23.53 -33.57
CA SER A 8 -0.18 23.34 -32.19
C SER A 8 0.37 21.94 -31.96
N GLN A 9 -0.30 20.91 -32.45
CA GLN A 9 0.16 19.52 -32.37
C GLN A 9 1.51 19.34 -33.08
N SER A 10 1.62 19.85 -34.31
CA SER A 10 2.85 19.75 -35.10
C SER A 10 4.01 20.52 -34.46
N PHE A 11 3.75 21.72 -33.91
CA PHE A 11 4.73 22.50 -33.18
C PHE A 11 5.23 21.76 -31.92
N LEU A 12 4.33 21.30 -31.07
CA LEU A 12 4.70 20.58 -29.83
C LEU A 12 5.42 19.27 -30.12
N ARG A 13 5.07 18.57 -31.23
CA ARG A 13 5.82 17.42 -31.70
C ARG A 13 7.24 17.78 -32.06
N GLY A 14 7.46 18.88 -32.78
CA GLY A 14 8.78 19.40 -33.12
C GLY A 14 9.59 19.78 -31.90
N VAL A 15 8.96 20.46 -30.91
CA VAL A 15 9.58 20.80 -29.62
C VAL A 15 9.98 19.54 -28.86
N PHE A 16 9.07 18.52 -28.80
CA PHE A 16 9.38 17.27 -28.12
C PHE A 16 10.56 16.55 -28.77
N LEU A 17 10.62 16.47 -30.08
CA LEU A 17 11.73 15.84 -30.80
C LEU A 17 13.06 16.57 -30.63
N SER A 18 13.04 17.88 -30.40
CA SER A 18 14.26 18.68 -30.22
C SER A 18 14.81 18.71 -28.81
N CYS A 19 13.96 18.76 -27.80
CA CYS A 19 14.38 18.96 -26.40
C CYS A 19 13.55 18.18 -25.37
N GLY A 20 12.63 17.31 -25.82
CA GLY A 20 11.81 16.47 -24.98
C GLY A 20 12.47 15.14 -24.65
N SER A 21 12.14 14.62 -23.49
CA SER A 21 12.48 13.26 -23.09
C SER A 21 11.38 12.64 -22.25
N VAL A 22 11.24 11.31 -22.32
CA VAL A 22 10.32 10.54 -21.48
C VAL A 22 11.05 9.36 -20.88
N SER A 23 10.86 9.16 -19.58
CA SER A 23 11.49 8.04 -18.88
C SER A 23 10.79 6.72 -19.16
N ASP A 24 11.52 5.61 -18.95
CA ASP A 24 10.97 4.27 -18.98
C ASP A 24 9.82 4.14 -17.95
N PRO A 25 8.58 3.84 -18.41
CA PRO A 25 7.43 3.74 -17.54
C PRO A 25 7.55 2.62 -16.51
N MET A 26 8.43 1.62 -16.71
CA MET A 26 8.74 0.60 -15.71
C MET A 26 9.45 1.19 -14.48
N LYS A 27 10.24 2.25 -14.65
CA LYS A 27 11.01 2.92 -13.59
C LYS A 27 10.20 4.04 -12.94
N SER A 28 9.82 5.04 -13.74
CA SER A 28 9.09 6.23 -13.26
C SER A 28 8.24 6.84 -14.35
N TYR A 29 7.25 7.65 -13.96
CA TYR A 29 6.50 8.50 -14.89
C TYR A 29 7.14 9.89 -14.86
N HIS A 30 7.83 10.25 -15.92
CA HIS A 30 8.46 11.55 -16.06
C HIS A 30 8.62 11.88 -17.54
N LEU A 31 8.09 13.02 -17.94
CA LEU A 31 8.31 13.63 -19.25
C LEU A 31 8.82 15.04 -19.00
N GLU A 32 9.89 15.43 -19.69
CA GLU A 32 10.48 16.75 -19.54
C GLU A 32 10.90 17.35 -20.88
N PHE A 33 10.90 18.68 -20.93
CA PHE A 33 11.50 19.50 -21.99
C PHE A 33 12.62 20.30 -21.37
N CYS A 34 13.81 20.19 -21.94
CA CYS A 34 14.99 20.93 -21.49
C CYS A 34 15.23 22.13 -22.41
N VAL A 35 14.97 23.34 -21.93
CA VAL A 35 15.13 24.58 -22.72
C VAL A 35 16.18 25.50 -22.10
N PRO A 36 16.99 26.22 -22.93
CA PRO A 36 18.11 27.04 -22.44
C PRO A 36 17.67 28.36 -21.80
N HIS A 37 16.48 28.86 -22.13
CA HIS A 37 16.07 30.21 -21.73
C HIS A 37 14.77 30.23 -20.96
N LYS A 38 14.69 31.10 -19.94
CA LYS A 38 13.52 31.26 -19.07
C LYS A 38 12.26 31.62 -19.88
N ASN A 39 12.34 32.52 -20.82
CA ASN A 39 11.21 32.96 -21.62
C ASN A 39 10.62 31.78 -22.43
N LEU A 40 11.48 30.94 -23.03
CA LEU A 40 11.03 29.75 -23.76
C LEU A 40 10.29 28.76 -22.85
N SER A 41 10.76 28.62 -21.60
CA SER A 41 10.05 27.72 -20.64
C SER A 41 8.68 28.27 -20.27
N GLN A 42 8.56 29.60 -20.13
CA GLN A 42 7.28 30.24 -19.81
C GLN A 42 6.29 30.16 -20.98
N ASP A 43 6.77 30.44 -22.21
CA ASP A 43 5.95 30.31 -23.42
C ASP A 43 5.49 28.87 -23.65
N LEU A 44 6.37 27.89 -23.45
CA LEU A 44 6.03 26.47 -23.54
C LEU A 44 4.99 26.07 -22.49
N CYS A 45 5.14 26.50 -21.24
CA CYS A 45 4.14 26.27 -20.20
C CYS A 45 2.78 26.84 -20.57
N LYS A 46 2.76 28.06 -21.12
CA LYS A 46 1.53 28.71 -21.57
C LYS A 46 0.84 27.91 -22.66
N ILE A 47 1.59 27.56 -23.73
CA ILE A 47 1.07 26.77 -24.84
C ILE A 47 0.51 25.43 -24.35
N LEU A 48 1.24 24.72 -23.49
CA LEU A 48 0.80 23.43 -22.91
C LEU A 48 -0.48 23.57 -22.07
N SER A 49 -0.62 24.65 -21.31
CA SER A 49 -1.79 24.91 -20.45
C SER A 49 -3.01 25.41 -21.25
N GLU A 50 -2.84 25.91 -22.45
CA GLU A 50 -3.91 26.40 -23.32
C GLU A 50 -4.51 25.30 -24.21
N ILE A 51 -3.99 24.06 -24.14
CA ILE A 51 -4.58 22.91 -24.84
C ILE A 51 -5.93 22.57 -24.22
N THR A 52 -6.99 22.60 -25.03
CA THR A 52 -8.38 22.40 -24.58
C THR A 52 -8.79 20.94 -24.51
N GLU A 53 -8.15 20.07 -25.29
CA GLU A 53 -8.45 18.64 -25.41
C GLU A 53 -8.01 17.83 -24.18
N CYS A 54 -7.07 18.39 -23.39
CA CYS A 54 -6.60 17.76 -22.16
C CYS A 54 -6.18 18.80 -21.12
N THR A 55 -6.25 18.44 -19.86
CA THR A 55 -5.81 19.33 -18.77
C THR A 55 -4.35 19.08 -18.43
N LEU A 56 -3.45 19.90 -18.95
CA LEU A 56 -2.03 19.82 -18.68
C LEU A 56 -1.61 20.90 -17.67
N ILE A 57 -0.90 20.48 -16.62
CA ILE A 57 -0.37 21.38 -15.57
C ILE A 57 1.16 21.23 -15.54
N PRO A 58 1.87 21.91 -16.44
CA PRO A 58 3.32 21.83 -16.52
C PRO A 58 3.97 22.41 -15.26
N LYS A 59 5.01 21.75 -14.76
CA LYS A 59 5.85 22.23 -13.67
C LYS A 59 7.20 22.65 -14.21
N THR A 60 7.86 23.61 -13.56
CA THR A 60 9.17 24.10 -13.98
C THR A 60 10.20 23.97 -12.86
N VAL A 61 11.45 23.68 -13.25
CA VAL A 61 12.61 23.68 -12.34
C VAL A 61 13.85 24.12 -13.12
N VAL A 62 14.80 24.74 -12.44
CA VAL A 62 16.11 25.07 -13.01
C VAL A 62 17.10 23.97 -12.63
N ARG A 63 17.80 23.42 -13.63
CA ARG A 63 18.83 22.40 -13.43
C ARG A 63 20.03 22.70 -14.32
N SER A 64 21.21 22.85 -13.72
CA SER A 64 22.48 23.08 -14.43
C SER A 64 22.42 24.21 -15.47
N GLY A 65 21.75 25.34 -15.14
CA GLY A 65 21.63 26.48 -16.02
C GLY A 65 20.52 26.37 -17.09
N SER A 66 19.84 25.23 -17.21
CA SER A 66 18.72 25.05 -18.12
C SER A 66 17.37 25.06 -17.37
N TYR A 67 16.31 25.41 -18.08
CA TYR A 67 14.95 25.43 -17.58
C TYR A 67 14.25 24.14 -18.04
N ILE A 68 13.76 23.36 -17.07
CA ILE A 68 13.08 22.10 -17.33
C ILE A 68 11.58 22.32 -17.13
N VAL A 69 10.79 22.07 -18.15
CA VAL A 69 9.32 21.98 -18.08
C VAL A 69 8.97 20.51 -18.02
N TYR A 70 8.23 20.05 -17.00
CA TYR A 70 8.05 18.62 -16.79
C TYR A 70 6.67 18.24 -16.26
N PHE A 71 6.36 16.95 -16.48
CA PHE A 71 5.17 16.24 -15.95
C PHE A 71 5.61 14.98 -15.19
N LYS A 72 4.89 14.65 -14.12
CA LYS A 72 5.06 13.41 -13.34
C LYS A 72 3.80 12.56 -13.25
N GLU A 73 2.67 13.14 -13.55
CA GLU A 73 1.39 12.44 -13.57
C GLU A 73 1.27 11.63 -14.86
N SER A 74 1.05 10.31 -14.72
CA SER A 74 0.95 9.41 -15.88
C SER A 74 -0.15 9.78 -16.86
N GLU A 75 -1.28 10.30 -16.35
CA GLU A 75 -2.40 10.77 -17.16
C GLU A 75 -1.96 11.92 -18.07
N GLN A 76 -1.39 12.98 -17.51
CA GLN A 76 -0.94 14.14 -18.27
C GLN A 76 0.13 13.77 -19.31
N ILE A 77 1.03 12.82 -18.97
CA ILE A 77 2.03 12.31 -19.92
C ILE A 77 1.35 11.56 -21.07
N CYS A 78 0.35 10.71 -20.77
CA CYS A 78 -0.40 9.98 -21.79
C CYS A 78 -1.18 10.94 -22.69
N ASP A 79 -1.84 11.94 -22.11
CA ASP A 79 -2.61 12.94 -22.84
C ASP A 79 -1.71 13.73 -23.79
N LEU A 80 -0.56 14.23 -23.28
CA LEU A 80 0.40 14.97 -24.10
C LEU A 80 0.97 14.09 -25.24
N LEU A 81 1.35 12.85 -24.94
CA LEU A 81 1.87 11.94 -25.97
C LEU A 81 0.81 11.63 -27.04
N THR A 82 -0.44 11.46 -26.66
CA THR A 82 -1.55 11.26 -27.59
C THR A 82 -1.75 12.51 -28.44
N TYR A 83 -1.77 13.69 -27.80
CA TYR A 83 -1.95 14.99 -28.47
C TYR A 83 -0.87 15.25 -29.53
N ILE A 84 0.40 14.98 -29.22
CA ILE A 84 1.49 15.14 -30.19
C ILE A 84 1.61 14.00 -31.22
N GLY A 85 0.64 13.05 -31.24
CA GLY A 85 0.55 11.98 -32.23
C GLY A 85 1.39 10.75 -31.93
N SER A 86 1.55 10.39 -30.64
CA SER A 86 2.21 9.16 -30.19
C SER A 86 1.29 8.27 -29.32
N PRO A 87 0.10 7.86 -29.84
CA PRO A 87 -0.89 7.12 -29.05
C PRO A 87 -0.39 5.72 -28.63
N ILE A 88 0.47 5.08 -29.44
CA ILE A 88 1.03 3.76 -29.10
C ILE A 88 1.86 3.86 -27.81
N ARG A 89 2.69 4.89 -27.67
CA ARG A 89 3.49 5.10 -26.46
C ARG A 89 2.63 5.47 -25.24
N SER A 90 1.57 6.21 -25.46
CA SER A 90 0.56 6.48 -24.43
C SER A 90 -0.07 5.18 -23.91
N MET A 91 -0.49 4.28 -24.81
CA MET A 91 -1.05 2.96 -24.46
C MET A 91 -0.06 2.08 -23.69
N GLU A 92 1.23 2.07 -24.07
CA GLU A 92 2.28 1.34 -23.35
C GLU A 92 2.42 1.82 -21.89
N ILE A 93 2.37 3.14 -21.67
CA ILE A 93 2.40 3.74 -20.33
C ILE A 93 1.18 3.33 -19.52
N MET A 94 -0.02 3.41 -20.10
CA MET A 94 -1.27 3.00 -19.46
C MET A 94 -1.26 1.51 -19.09
N GLY A 95 -0.81 0.64 -20.00
CA GLY A 95 -0.67 -0.80 -19.75
C GLY A 95 0.30 -1.09 -18.60
N THR A 96 1.46 -0.42 -18.60
CA THR A 96 2.44 -0.53 -17.52
C THR A 96 1.86 -0.09 -16.18
N LYS A 97 1.07 1.00 -16.17
CA LYS A 97 0.39 1.50 -14.97
C LYS A 97 -0.60 0.48 -14.42
N ALA A 98 -1.43 -0.11 -15.28
CA ALA A 98 -2.40 -1.12 -14.89
C ALA A 98 -1.72 -2.34 -14.24
N ILE A 99 -0.64 -2.86 -14.86
CA ILE A 99 0.15 -3.97 -14.32
C ILE A 99 0.75 -3.62 -12.95
N LYS A 100 1.32 -2.42 -12.80
CA LYS A 100 1.87 -1.95 -11.53
C LYS A 100 0.80 -1.85 -10.44
N GLN A 101 -0.40 -1.36 -10.76
CA GLN A 101 -1.50 -1.27 -9.81
C GLN A 101 -1.94 -2.66 -9.33
N VAL A 102 -2.12 -3.61 -10.26
CA VAL A 102 -2.48 -4.99 -9.90
C VAL A 102 -1.41 -5.60 -8.99
N ARG A 103 -0.13 -5.50 -9.37
CA ARG A 103 0.98 -6.01 -8.55
C ARG A 103 1.01 -5.40 -7.15
N ASN A 104 0.85 -4.08 -7.05
CA ASN A 104 0.84 -3.38 -5.77
C ASN A 104 -0.33 -3.82 -4.89
N ASN A 105 -1.52 -4.02 -5.46
CA ASN A 105 -2.69 -4.49 -4.74
C ASN A 105 -2.49 -5.93 -4.22
N VAL A 106 -1.95 -6.82 -5.06
CA VAL A 106 -1.61 -8.19 -4.66
C VAL A 106 -0.57 -8.19 -3.54
N ASN A 107 0.50 -7.42 -3.67
CA ASN A 107 1.54 -7.33 -2.64
C ASN A 107 0.99 -6.79 -1.31
N ARG A 108 0.15 -5.75 -1.35
CA ARG A 108 -0.51 -5.22 -0.13
C ARG A 108 -1.37 -6.27 0.54
N ARG A 109 -2.12 -7.05 -0.24
CA ARG A 109 -2.96 -8.14 0.29
C ARG A 109 -2.11 -9.23 0.93
N ILE A 110 -1.09 -9.72 0.24
CA ILE A 110 -0.18 -10.75 0.75
C ILE A 110 0.52 -10.27 2.03
N ASN A 111 1.07 -9.05 2.02
CA ASN A 111 1.73 -8.48 3.21
C ASN A 111 0.77 -8.36 4.39
N GLY A 112 -0.49 -7.98 4.13
CA GLY A 112 -1.54 -7.93 5.15
C GLY A 112 -1.86 -9.32 5.74
N GLU A 113 -1.99 -10.33 4.89
CA GLU A 113 -2.24 -11.72 5.29
C GLU A 113 -1.06 -12.28 6.11
N VAL A 114 0.18 -12.12 5.64
CA VAL A 114 1.39 -12.56 6.35
C VAL A 114 1.51 -11.88 7.71
N ALA A 115 1.30 -10.56 7.78
CA ALA A 115 1.32 -9.83 9.05
C ALA A 115 0.24 -10.30 10.03
N ASN A 116 -0.96 -10.64 9.52
CA ASN A 116 -2.05 -11.18 10.33
C ASN A 116 -1.72 -12.58 10.88
N ILE A 117 -1.18 -13.46 10.04
CA ILE A 117 -0.74 -14.81 10.47
C ILE A 117 0.36 -14.68 11.54
N GLY A 118 1.34 -13.81 11.35
CA GLY A 118 2.40 -13.56 12.33
C GLY A 118 1.86 -13.07 13.68
N LYS A 119 0.87 -12.18 13.67
CA LYS A 119 0.21 -11.71 14.91
C LYS A 119 -0.54 -12.84 15.62
N ILE A 120 -1.25 -13.68 14.86
CA ILE A 120 -1.97 -14.84 15.43
C ILE A 120 -0.97 -15.81 16.06
N ALA A 121 0.09 -16.18 15.35
CA ALA A 121 1.11 -17.10 15.86
C ALA A 121 1.80 -16.57 17.13
N THR A 122 2.18 -15.29 17.15
CA THR A 122 2.80 -14.66 18.34
C THR A 122 1.84 -14.62 19.52
N ALA A 123 0.57 -14.29 19.28
CA ALA A 123 -0.44 -14.27 20.35
C ALA A 123 -0.70 -15.67 20.88
N SER A 124 -0.83 -16.67 19.99
CA SER A 124 -1.02 -18.06 20.35
C SER A 124 0.14 -18.60 21.20
N ALA A 125 1.37 -18.36 20.78
CA ALA A 125 2.55 -18.77 21.55
C ALA A 125 2.56 -18.22 22.99
N LYS A 126 2.21 -16.95 23.18
CA LYS A 126 2.06 -16.34 24.51
C LYS A 126 0.95 -17.00 25.33
N GLN A 127 -0.20 -17.27 24.70
CA GLN A 127 -1.34 -17.91 25.34
C GLN A 127 -1.00 -19.34 25.78
N LEU A 128 -0.37 -20.12 24.90
CA LEU A 128 0.07 -21.48 25.20
C LEU A 128 1.07 -21.51 26.34
N SER A 129 2.08 -20.64 26.32
CA SER A 129 3.06 -20.53 27.41
C SER A 129 2.40 -20.21 28.76
N ALA A 130 1.41 -19.33 28.79
CA ALA A 130 0.66 -19.01 30.00
C ALA A 130 -0.19 -20.20 30.49
N ILE A 131 -0.87 -20.87 29.59
CA ILE A 131 -1.71 -22.05 29.93
C ILE A 131 -0.83 -23.19 30.42
N GLU A 132 0.33 -23.44 29.81
CA GLU A 132 1.27 -24.46 30.27
C GLU A 132 1.84 -24.11 31.65
N HIS A 133 2.10 -22.83 31.92
CA HIS A 133 2.51 -22.37 33.24
C HIS A 133 1.43 -22.66 34.28
N ILE A 134 0.17 -22.30 34.03
CA ILE A 134 -0.96 -22.60 34.91
C ILE A 134 -1.07 -24.11 35.13
N LYS A 135 -0.95 -24.94 34.09
CA LYS A 135 -1.01 -26.38 34.13
C LYS A 135 0.03 -26.97 35.09
N LYS A 136 1.26 -26.39 35.11
CA LYS A 136 2.38 -26.88 35.92
C LYS A 136 2.31 -26.37 37.36
N THR A 137 1.65 -25.26 37.65
CA THR A 137 1.58 -24.63 38.96
C THR A 137 0.34 -25.04 39.74
N VAL A 138 -0.83 -24.58 39.33
CA VAL A 138 -2.10 -24.76 40.06
C VAL A 138 -3.03 -25.77 39.41
N GLY A 139 -2.73 -26.23 38.18
CA GLY A 139 -3.57 -27.09 37.39
C GLY A 139 -4.69 -26.36 36.65
N ILE A 140 -5.01 -26.78 35.42
CA ILE A 140 -6.05 -26.15 34.60
C ILE A 140 -7.43 -26.31 35.26
N ASP A 141 -7.65 -27.38 36.01
CA ASP A 141 -8.92 -27.70 36.65
C ASP A 141 -9.27 -26.73 37.80
N SER A 142 -8.28 -25.98 38.33
CA SER A 142 -8.50 -24.92 39.31
C SER A 142 -9.08 -23.64 38.73
N LEU A 143 -9.05 -23.51 37.41
CA LEU A 143 -9.58 -22.33 36.71
C LEU A 143 -11.14 -22.33 36.78
N PRO A 144 -11.74 -21.12 36.76
CA PRO A 144 -13.17 -20.96 36.47
C PRO A 144 -13.57 -21.67 35.19
N GLU A 145 -14.78 -22.23 35.15
CA GLU A 145 -15.26 -23.08 34.04
C GLU A 145 -15.12 -22.41 32.67
N ASP A 146 -15.44 -21.12 32.58
CA ASP A 146 -15.34 -20.35 31.36
C ASP A 146 -13.89 -20.15 30.84
N LEU A 147 -12.90 -20.16 31.74
CA LEU A 147 -11.47 -20.11 31.40
C LEU A 147 -10.87 -21.48 31.14
N ARG A 148 -11.36 -22.50 31.84
CA ARG A 148 -10.92 -23.89 31.71
C ARG A 148 -11.21 -24.40 30.28
N GLU A 149 -12.43 -24.25 29.83
CA GLU A 149 -12.85 -24.70 28.50
C GLU A 149 -12.00 -24.09 27.38
N ILE A 150 -11.81 -22.74 27.37
CA ILE A 150 -11.02 -22.07 26.35
C ILE A 150 -9.52 -22.40 26.45
N ALA A 151 -9.01 -22.72 27.64
CA ALA A 151 -7.63 -23.14 27.86
C ALA A 151 -7.39 -24.54 27.22
N TYR A 152 -8.25 -25.52 27.47
CA TYR A 152 -8.17 -26.85 26.82
C TYR A 152 -8.27 -26.72 25.31
N LEU A 153 -9.26 -25.98 24.81
CA LEU A 153 -9.46 -25.81 23.37
C LEU A 153 -8.23 -25.15 22.67
N ARG A 154 -7.54 -24.21 23.34
CA ARG A 154 -6.31 -23.60 22.84
C ARG A 154 -5.15 -24.60 22.83
N LEU A 155 -5.02 -25.48 23.84
CA LEU A 155 -3.98 -26.51 23.86
C LEU A 155 -4.16 -27.53 22.72
N GLU A 156 -5.39 -27.92 22.46
CA GLU A 156 -5.71 -28.86 21.38
C GLU A 156 -5.57 -28.23 19.99
N ASN A 157 -5.79 -26.92 19.88
CA ASN A 157 -5.79 -26.18 18.61
C ASN A 157 -4.90 -24.95 18.67
N PRO A 158 -3.56 -25.11 18.63
CA PRO A 158 -2.59 -24.02 18.75
C PRO A 158 -2.73 -22.91 17.71
N ASP A 159 -3.07 -23.28 16.48
CA ASP A 159 -3.11 -22.38 15.33
C ASP A 159 -4.48 -21.74 15.07
N MET A 160 -5.49 -22.15 15.86
CA MET A 160 -6.86 -21.67 15.70
C MET A 160 -6.97 -20.19 16.03
N SER A 161 -7.70 -19.42 15.21
CA SER A 161 -7.95 -17.99 15.48
C SER A 161 -8.84 -17.81 16.72
N LEU A 162 -8.76 -16.66 17.39
CA LEU A 162 -9.65 -16.33 18.51
C LEU A 162 -11.14 -16.33 18.14
N ARG A 163 -11.46 -16.04 16.88
CA ARG A 163 -12.83 -16.12 16.38
C ARG A 163 -13.32 -17.55 16.36
N ASP A 164 -12.51 -18.45 15.80
CA ASP A 164 -12.86 -19.84 15.66
C ASP A 164 -12.87 -20.54 17.02
N LEU A 165 -11.91 -20.22 17.91
CA LEU A 165 -11.97 -20.65 19.30
C LEU A 165 -13.29 -20.27 19.98
N GLY A 166 -13.70 -19.00 19.83
CA GLY A 166 -14.96 -18.54 20.41
C GLY A 166 -16.19 -19.28 19.86
N GLN A 167 -16.17 -19.68 18.59
CA GLN A 167 -17.26 -20.41 17.95
C GLN A 167 -17.30 -21.90 18.35
N ASN A 168 -16.16 -22.46 18.74
CA ASN A 168 -16.05 -23.88 19.12
C ASN A 168 -16.21 -24.14 20.63
N LEU A 169 -16.54 -23.15 21.44
CA LEU A 169 -16.91 -23.33 22.84
C LEU A 169 -18.33 -23.93 22.96
N SER A 170 -18.62 -24.61 24.05
CA SER A 170 -19.96 -25.17 24.37
C SER A 170 -21.06 -24.09 24.27
N THR A 171 -20.74 -22.86 24.70
CA THR A 171 -21.56 -21.68 24.45
C THR A 171 -20.76 -20.73 23.54
N PRO A 172 -21.09 -20.64 22.22
CA PRO A 172 -20.36 -19.81 21.29
C PRO A 172 -20.33 -18.34 21.68
N ILE A 173 -19.14 -17.72 21.60
CA ILE A 173 -18.93 -16.30 21.92
C ILE A 173 -18.27 -15.57 20.76
N SER A 174 -18.36 -14.25 20.79
CA SER A 174 -17.69 -13.41 19.82
C SER A 174 -16.17 -13.46 19.96
N ARG A 175 -15.44 -13.03 18.89
CA ARG A 175 -13.97 -12.85 18.94
C ARG A 175 -13.53 -11.99 20.12
N SER A 176 -14.30 -10.92 20.44
CA SER A 176 -14.01 -10.06 21.58
C SER A 176 -14.17 -10.79 22.90
N GLY A 177 -15.19 -11.62 23.04
CA GLY A 177 -15.40 -12.47 24.22
C GLY A 177 -14.27 -13.47 24.40
N ALA A 178 -13.85 -14.16 23.34
CA ALA A 178 -12.70 -15.07 23.36
C ALA A 178 -11.40 -14.33 23.73
N ASN A 179 -11.18 -13.15 23.19
CA ASN A 179 -10.02 -12.33 23.55
C ASN A 179 -10.05 -11.93 25.04
N HIS A 180 -11.20 -11.53 25.57
CA HIS A 180 -11.35 -11.19 26.97
C HIS A 180 -11.03 -12.36 27.90
N ARG A 181 -11.55 -13.57 27.59
CA ARG A 181 -11.21 -14.78 28.34
C ARG A 181 -9.71 -15.10 28.30
N MET A 182 -9.07 -14.97 27.12
CA MET A 182 -7.63 -15.17 26.97
C MET A 182 -6.80 -14.13 27.75
N GLN A 183 -7.22 -12.87 27.80
CA GLN A 183 -6.55 -11.87 28.64
C GLN A 183 -6.63 -12.21 30.13
N ARG A 184 -7.78 -12.65 30.60
CA ARG A 184 -7.94 -13.12 31.99
C ARG A 184 -7.03 -14.32 32.30
N LEU A 185 -6.83 -15.25 31.35
CA LEU A 185 -5.87 -16.35 31.51
C LEU A 185 -4.42 -15.86 31.60
N LEU A 186 -4.03 -14.88 30.79
CA LEU A 186 -2.70 -14.27 30.85
C LEU A 186 -2.47 -13.53 32.16
N GLU A 187 -3.47 -12.82 32.65
CA GLU A 187 -3.43 -12.14 33.96
C GLU A 187 -3.32 -13.13 35.10
N TYR A 188 -4.09 -14.23 35.04
CA TYR A 188 -4.03 -15.30 36.04
C TYR A 188 -2.63 -15.92 36.12
N ALA A 189 -2.02 -16.26 34.97
CA ALA A 189 -0.65 -16.75 34.90
C ALA A 189 0.38 -15.74 35.45
N GLY A 190 0.19 -14.44 35.18
CA GLY A 190 1.07 -13.36 35.64
C GLY A 190 0.96 -13.09 37.13
N THR A 191 -0.18 -13.37 37.77
CA THR A 191 -0.40 -13.21 39.22
C THR A 191 0.28 -14.33 40.00
N GLU A 192 0.23 -15.56 39.48
CA GLU A 192 0.90 -16.73 40.06
C GLU A 192 2.43 -16.60 40.12
N VAL A 193 3.04 -15.98 39.06
CA VAL A 193 4.49 -15.70 39.05
C VAL A 193 4.91 -14.78 40.18
N LYS A 194 4.04 -13.84 40.59
CA LYS A 194 4.32 -12.91 41.71
C LYS A 194 4.18 -13.53 43.11
N THR A 195 3.34 -14.58 43.23
CA THR A 195 3.07 -15.23 44.52
C THR A 195 4.11 -16.30 44.83
N ASN A 196 4.68 -16.98 43.84
CA ASN A 196 5.71 -18.02 44.03
C ASN A 196 7.16 -17.48 44.08
N GLY A 197 7.35 -16.18 44.01
CA GLY A 197 8.66 -15.47 44.09
C GLY A 197 8.96 -14.83 45.47
N LYS A 198 8.28 -15.23 46.56
CA LYS A 198 8.59 -14.80 47.94
C LYS A 198 9.09 -15.97 48.75
#